data_4488a66efd19e2ec7eee88cd6c238731
#
_entry.id   4488a66efd19e2ec7eee88cd6c238731
#
_cell.length_a   1.000
_cell.length_b   1.000
_cell.length_c   1.000
_cell.angle_alpha   90.00
_cell.angle_beta   90.00
_cell.angle_gamma   90.00
#
_symmetry.space_group_name_H-M   'P 1'
#
loop_
_entity.id
_entity.type
_entity.pdbx_description
1 polymer ?
#
loop_
_entity_poly.entity_id
_entity_poly.type
_entity_poly.pdbx_seq_one_letter_code
_entity_poly.pdbx_strand_id
1 'polypeptide(L)'
;MLGISKAPLPEKLLPETNISKAIDRGLSYLVSHQFPNGEFCTYYSPDELMKEWCVPDSTVFPTSIIANTLLVLQERQEVKTIYSKTIPFLIYQRMRYGTWQHFTKWHKLFPVSPPDIDNTIFAYSFLKSQSTDSPDPSQLILANHNRNGVLYTWFAFRMGKKWQLSVLEIDLTRIETPNKNACLLAS
;
A
#
# COMPACT_ATOMS: atom_id res chain seq x y z
N MET A 1 39.10 -4.17 -2.36
CA MET A 1 38.37 -3.11 -3.08
C MET A 1 37.85 -3.69 -4.39
N LEU A 2 36.58 -4.08 -4.43
CA LEU A 2 35.92 -4.56 -5.64
C LEU A 2 35.32 -3.34 -6.36
N GLY A 3 35.94 -3.00 -7.50
CA GLY A 3 35.47 -1.92 -8.36
C GLY A 3 34.15 -2.30 -9.01
N ILE A 4 33.06 -1.63 -8.62
CA ILE A 4 31.79 -1.71 -9.31
C ILE A 4 31.93 -0.91 -10.61
N SER A 5 32.11 -1.62 -11.73
CA SER A 5 32.05 -1.04 -13.07
C SER A 5 30.63 -0.52 -13.30
N LYS A 6 30.47 0.81 -13.32
CA LYS A 6 29.24 1.45 -13.80
C LYS A 6 29.13 1.20 -15.31
N ALA A 7 28.27 0.26 -15.70
CA ALA A 7 27.85 0.17 -17.09
C ALA A 7 27.20 1.51 -17.49
N PRO A 8 27.59 2.13 -18.61
CA PRO A 8 26.94 3.35 -19.08
C PRO A 8 25.48 3.02 -19.42
N LEU A 9 24.56 3.77 -18.81
CA LEU A 9 23.16 3.76 -19.23
C LEU A 9 23.08 4.14 -20.71
N PRO A 10 22.29 3.46 -21.53
CA PRO A 10 22.12 3.81 -22.92
C PRO A 10 21.51 5.21 -23.02
N GLU A 11 22.28 6.16 -23.50
CA GLU A 11 21.94 7.58 -23.68
C GLU A 11 21.01 7.82 -24.89
N LYS A 12 20.18 6.86 -25.22
CA LYS A 12 19.15 7.02 -26.23
C LYS A 12 17.83 7.32 -25.51
N LEU A 13 17.62 8.59 -25.14
CA LEU A 13 16.29 9.10 -24.82
C LEU A 13 15.34 8.64 -25.95
N LEU A 14 14.35 7.82 -25.56
CA LEU A 14 13.30 7.41 -26.49
C LEU A 14 12.62 8.67 -27.02
N PRO A 15 12.32 8.76 -28.33
CA PRO A 15 11.59 9.88 -28.86
C PRO A 15 10.31 10.12 -28.06
N GLU A 16 9.96 11.38 -27.80
CA GLU A 16 8.83 11.79 -26.97
C GLU A 16 7.51 11.11 -27.38
N THR A 17 7.33 10.87 -28.68
CA THR A 17 6.20 10.10 -29.24
C THR A 17 6.13 8.65 -28.75
N ASN A 18 7.27 8.03 -28.41
CA ASN A 18 7.30 6.66 -27.88
C ASN A 18 6.93 6.60 -26.40
N ILE A 19 7.28 7.64 -25.63
CA ILE A 19 6.94 7.75 -24.20
C ILE A 19 5.42 7.92 -24.07
N SER A 20 4.82 8.84 -24.80
CA SER A 20 3.36 9.04 -24.78
C SER A 20 2.61 7.76 -25.10
N LYS A 21 2.99 7.06 -26.17
CA LYS A 21 2.38 5.77 -26.54
C LYS A 21 2.58 4.69 -25.46
N ALA A 22 3.71 4.71 -24.77
CA ALA A 22 3.96 3.77 -23.67
C ALA A 22 3.03 4.06 -22.47
N ILE A 23 2.83 5.34 -22.13
CA ILE A 23 1.87 5.78 -21.11
C ILE A 23 0.46 5.35 -21.50
N ASP A 24 0.04 5.62 -22.72
CA ASP A 24 -1.31 5.25 -23.21
C ASP A 24 -1.57 3.74 -23.10
N ARG A 25 -0.60 2.93 -23.50
CA ARG A 25 -0.70 1.46 -23.34
C ARG A 25 -0.75 1.04 -21.89
N GLY A 26 0.07 1.67 -21.02
CA GLY A 26 0.07 1.41 -19.59
C GLY A 26 -1.27 1.73 -18.94
N LEU A 27 -1.85 2.89 -19.27
CA LEU A 27 -3.15 3.29 -18.75
C LEU A 27 -4.26 2.35 -19.24
N SER A 28 -4.27 2.00 -20.54
CA SER A 28 -5.24 1.04 -21.10
C SER A 28 -5.13 -0.33 -20.41
N TYR A 29 -3.91 -0.79 -20.13
CA TYR A 29 -3.68 -2.02 -19.37
C TYR A 29 -4.28 -1.92 -17.98
N LEU A 30 -3.99 -0.85 -17.24
CA LEU A 30 -4.51 -0.67 -15.88
C LEU A 30 -6.06 -0.62 -15.85
N VAL A 31 -6.68 0.11 -16.78
CA VAL A 31 -8.15 0.16 -16.87
C VAL A 31 -8.74 -1.23 -17.09
N SER A 32 -8.12 -2.05 -17.96
CA SER A 32 -8.63 -3.39 -18.29
C SER A 32 -8.37 -4.44 -17.20
N HIS A 33 -7.40 -4.19 -16.31
CA HIS A 33 -7.00 -5.14 -15.24
C HIS A 33 -7.48 -4.73 -13.85
N GLN A 34 -8.13 -3.59 -13.71
CA GLN A 34 -8.78 -3.22 -12.47
C GLN A 34 -10.08 -3.99 -12.28
N PHE A 35 -10.20 -4.67 -11.17
CA PHE A 35 -11.42 -5.42 -10.84
C PHE A 35 -12.63 -4.48 -10.67
N PRO A 36 -13.85 -5.00 -10.84
CA PRO A 36 -15.07 -4.19 -10.68
C PRO A 36 -15.20 -3.55 -9.30
N ASN A 37 -14.67 -4.18 -8.25
CA ASN A 37 -14.64 -3.66 -6.88
C ASN A 37 -13.58 -2.57 -6.66
N GLY A 38 -12.76 -2.26 -7.66
CA GLY A 38 -11.72 -1.23 -7.62
C GLY A 38 -10.32 -1.71 -7.25
N GLU A 39 -10.16 -2.99 -6.95
CA GLU A 39 -8.89 -3.61 -6.59
C GLU A 39 -8.00 -3.84 -7.80
N PHE A 40 -6.69 -3.65 -7.62
CA PHE A 40 -5.65 -4.24 -8.45
C PHE A 40 -5.08 -5.45 -7.72
N CYS A 41 -5.50 -6.64 -8.14
CA CYS A 41 -5.10 -7.88 -7.49
C CYS A 41 -3.64 -8.22 -7.78
N THR A 42 -2.94 -8.67 -6.75
CA THR A 42 -1.64 -9.32 -6.87
C THR A 42 -1.79 -10.83 -6.92
N TYR A 43 -0.70 -11.52 -7.23
CA TYR A 43 -0.68 -12.96 -7.26
C TYR A 43 0.51 -13.47 -6.46
N TYR A 44 0.27 -14.53 -5.70
CA TYR A 44 1.32 -15.26 -5.01
C TYR A 44 1.65 -16.54 -5.79
N SER A 45 2.93 -16.82 -5.94
CA SER A 45 3.44 -18.07 -6.50
C SER A 45 4.58 -18.59 -5.61
N PRO A 46 4.75 -19.89 -5.42
CA PRO A 46 5.91 -20.47 -4.76
C PRO A 46 7.18 -20.39 -5.62
N ASP A 47 7.03 -20.16 -6.92
CA ASP A 47 8.11 -20.06 -7.90
C ASP A 47 8.41 -18.58 -8.20
N GLU A 48 9.67 -18.17 -8.03
CA GLU A 48 10.15 -16.82 -8.30
C GLU A 48 9.87 -16.33 -9.72
N LEU A 49 9.83 -17.25 -10.68
CA LEU A 49 9.55 -16.94 -12.08
C LEU A 49 8.07 -17.00 -12.43
N MET A 50 7.20 -17.27 -11.45
CA MET A 50 5.75 -17.41 -11.62
C MET A 50 5.33 -18.39 -12.74
N LYS A 51 6.12 -19.44 -12.96
CA LYS A 51 5.89 -20.45 -13.99
C LYS A 51 4.98 -21.59 -13.53
N GLU A 52 4.86 -21.76 -12.22
CA GLU A 52 3.98 -22.75 -11.61
C GLU A 52 2.58 -22.15 -11.38
N TRP A 53 1.86 -22.67 -10.40
CA TRP A 53 0.56 -22.14 -10.05
C TRP A 53 0.67 -20.76 -9.41
N CYS A 54 -0.29 -19.89 -9.73
CA CYS A 54 -0.45 -18.58 -9.12
C CYS A 54 -1.84 -18.48 -8.50
N VAL A 55 -1.93 -17.97 -7.28
CA VAL A 55 -3.22 -17.67 -6.63
C VAL A 55 -3.36 -16.17 -6.45
N PRO A 56 -4.56 -15.63 -6.60
CA PRO A 56 -4.82 -14.24 -6.28
C PRO A 56 -4.55 -13.97 -4.80
N ASP A 57 -3.85 -12.87 -4.52
CA ASP A 57 -3.59 -12.37 -3.19
C ASP A 57 -4.21 -10.97 -3.07
N SER A 58 -5.35 -10.92 -2.41
CA SER A 58 -6.16 -9.71 -2.32
C SER A 58 -5.60 -8.77 -1.25
N THR A 59 -4.95 -7.69 -1.71
CA THR A 59 -4.24 -6.75 -0.85
C THR A 59 -4.55 -5.30 -1.21
N VAL A 60 -4.44 -4.40 -0.23
CA VAL A 60 -4.73 -2.96 -0.39
C VAL A 60 -3.56 -2.22 -1.05
N PHE A 61 -2.34 -2.67 -0.79
CA PHE A 61 -1.10 -1.96 -1.13
C PHE A 61 -0.94 -1.64 -2.63
N PRO A 62 -1.10 -2.59 -3.57
CA PRO A 62 -0.93 -2.32 -4.99
C PRO A 62 -1.90 -1.27 -5.50
N THR A 63 -3.15 -1.35 -5.05
CA THR A 63 -4.19 -0.38 -5.45
C THR A 63 -3.86 1.03 -4.98
N SER A 64 -3.39 1.19 -3.75
CA SER A 64 -3.02 2.49 -3.19
C SER A 64 -1.77 3.08 -3.84
N ILE A 65 -0.74 2.27 -4.15
CA ILE A 65 0.46 2.70 -4.86
C ILE A 65 0.15 3.14 -6.28
N ILE A 66 -0.61 2.33 -7.03
CA ILE A 66 -1.02 2.66 -8.40
C ILE A 66 -1.77 3.99 -8.39
N ALA A 67 -2.73 4.16 -7.49
CA ALA A 67 -3.49 5.40 -7.38
C ALA A 67 -2.60 6.62 -7.12
N ASN A 68 -1.65 6.54 -6.19
CA ASN A 68 -0.71 7.64 -5.93
C ASN A 68 0.20 7.93 -7.14
N THR A 69 0.69 6.90 -7.81
CA THR A 69 1.55 7.05 -8.99
C THR A 69 0.84 7.77 -10.12
N LEU A 70 -0.46 7.54 -10.29
CA LEU A 70 -1.27 8.16 -11.34
C LEU A 70 -1.68 9.60 -11.05
N LEU A 71 -1.38 10.20 -9.87
CA LEU A 71 -1.74 11.59 -9.55
C LEU A 71 -1.20 12.59 -10.56
N VAL A 72 -0.03 12.35 -11.13
CA VAL A 72 0.56 13.22 -12.17
C VAL A 72 -0.21 13.18 -13.49
N LEU A 73 -1.10 12.22 -13.67
CA LEU A 73 -1.93 12.01 -14.86
C LEU A 73 -3.43 12.10 -14.55
N GLN A 74 -3.82 12.67 -13.40
CA GLN A 74 -5.20 12.65 -12.90
C GLN A 74 -6.24 13.28 -13.85
N GLU A 75 -5.81 14.14 -14.77
CA GLU A 75 -6.70 14.74 -15.77
C GLU A 75 -7.07 13.80 -16.93
N ARG A 76 -6.34 12.71 -17.10
CA ARG A 76 -6.61 11.70 -18.12
C ARG A 76 -7.90 10.94 -17.82
N GLN A 77 -8.70 10.69 -18.86
CA GLN A 77 -9.98 9.99 -18.71
C GLN A 77 -9.82 8.56 -18.17
N GLU A 78 -8.76 7.87 -18.57
CA GLU A 78 -8.42 6.54 -18.09
C GLU A 78 -8.18 6.56 -16.58
N VAL A 79 -7.45 7.58 -16.08
CA VAL A 79 -7.16 7.73 -14.65
C VAL A 79 -8.43 8.07 -13.87
N LYS A 80 -9.30 8.94 -14.40
CA LYS A 80 -10.62 9.23 -13.81
C LYS A 80 -11.47 7.95 -13.70
N THR A 81 -11.41 7.09 -14.71
CA THR A 81 -12.10 5.79 -14.70
C THR A 81 -11.54 4.88 -13.60
N ILE A 82 -10.21 4.80 -13.45
CA ILE A 82 -9.56 4.04 -12.37
C ILE A 82 -9.98 4.59 -11.01
N TYR A 83 -9.91 5.90 -10.82
CA TYR A 83 -10.21 6.55 -9.53
C TYR A 83 -11.67 6.38 -9.10
N SER A 84 -12.61 6.37 -10.05
CA SER A 84 -14.03 6.17 -9.75
C SER A 84 -14.30 4.84 -9.04
N LYS A 85 -13.44 3.83 -9.23
CA LYS A 85 -13.51 2.54 -8.55
C LYS A 85 -12.55 2.45 -7.34
N THR A 86 -11.37 3.05 -7.45
CA THR A 86 -10.35 3.01 -6.39
C THR A 86 -10.80 3.74 -5.13
N ILE A 87 -11.44 4.90 -5.26
CA ILE A 87 -11.90 5.70 -4.12
C ILE A 87 -12.87 4.89 -3.24
N PRO A 88 -13.99 4.36 -3.75
CA PRO A 88 -14.90 3.56 -2.93
C PRO A 88 -14.25 2.29 -2.38
N PHE A 89 -13.32 1.66 -3.13
CA PHE A 89 -12.57 0.52 -2.63
C PHE A 89 -11.75 0.89 -1.38
N LEU A 90 -10.92 1.94 -1.45
CA LEU A 90 -10.10 2.35 -0.31
C LEU A 90 -10.92 2.84 0.87
N ILE A 91 -12.03 3.55 0.62
CA ILE A 91 -12.97 3.93 1.68
C ILE A 91 -13.54 2.69 2.37
N TYR A 92 -13.94 1.68 1.62
CA TYR A 92 -14.45 0.42 2.18
C TYR A 92 -13.39 -0.31 3.00
N GLN A 93 -12.13 -0.35 2.53
CA GLN A 93 -11.03 -1.02 3.25
C GLN A 93 -10.58 -0.26 4.51
N ARG A 94 -10.93 1.02 4.63
CA ARG A 94 -10.55 1.85 5.77
C ARG A 94 -10.99 1.23 7.09
N MET A 95 -10.08 1.26 8.04
CA MET A 95 -10.28 0.86 9.41
C MET A 95 -10.50 2.07 10.32
N ARG A 96 -10.61 1.85 11.63
CA ARG A 96 -10.71 2.93 12.61
C ARG A 96 -9.52 3.87 12.51
N TYR A 97 -9.72 5.13 12.88
CA TYR A 97 -8.71 6.19 12.91
C TYR A 97 -8.05 6.48 11.56
N GLY A 98 -8.68 6.11 10.44
CA GLY A 98 -8.12 6.37 9.12
C GLY A 98 -6.90 5.53 8.80
N THR A 99 -6.85 4.29 9.28
CA THR A 99 -5.77 3.35 9.01
C THR A 99 -6.17 2.29 8.00
N TRP A 100 -5.19 1.65 7.40
CA TRP A 100 -5.34 0.51 6.49
C TRP A 100 -4.33 -0.58 6.86
N GLN A 101 -4.69 -1.81 6.53
CA GLN A 101 -3.80 -2.96 6.64
C GLN A 101 -3.54 -3.59 5.27
N HIS A 102 -2.56 -4.47 5.19
CA HIS A 102 -2.14 -5.09 3.94
C HIS A 102 -3.25 -5.88 3.26
N PHE A 103 -3.92 -6.78 3.99
CA PHE A 103 -4.95 -7.64 3.43
C PHE A 103 -6.32 -6.93 3.36
N THR A 104 -7.09 -7.22 2.32
CA THR A 104 -8.46 -6.73 2.20
C THR A 104 -9.40 -7.38 3.21
N LYS A 105 -10.55 -6.76 3.47
CA LYS A 105 -11.55 -7.25 4.45
C LYS A 105 -12.12 -8.63 4.12
N TRP A 106 -11.98 -9.10 2.90
CA TRP A 106 -12.38 -10.45 2.48
C TRP A 106 -11.24 -11.46 2.43
N HIS A 107 -10.02 -11.04 2.71
CA HIS A 107 -8.89 -11.95 2.77
C HIS A 107 -8.87 -12.72 4.09
N LYS A 108 -8.51 -14.02 4.04
CA LYS A 108 -8.48 -14.91 5.23
C LYS A 108 -7.57 -14.43 6.36
N LEU A 109 -6.52 -13.67 6.05
CA LEU A 109 -5.58 -13.12 7.03
C LEU A 109 -5.99 -11.75 7.57
N PHE A 110 -7.08 -11.16 7.07
CA PHE A 110 -7.57 -9.87 7.57
C PHE A 110 -7.77 -9.84 9.09
N PRO A 111 -8.37 -10.86 9.76
CA PRO A 111 -8.64 -10.78 11.19
C PRO A 111 -7.39 -10.82 12.08
N VAL A 112 -6.25 -11.26 11.54
CA VAL A 112 -5.01 -11.47 12.29
C VAL A 112 -3.89 -10.50 11.91
N SER A 113 -4.06 -9.76 10.83
CA SER A 113 -3.09 -8.76 10.38
C SER A 113 -3.40 -7.39 10.99
N PRO A 114 -2.45 -6.72 11.61
CA PRO A 114 -2.64 -5.35 12.09
C PRO A 114 -2.63 -4.36 10.93
N PRO A 115 -3.17 -3.14 11.11
CA PRO A 115 -2.90 -2.05 10.21
C PRO A 115 -1.41 -1.70 10.22
N ASP A 116 -0.94 -1.16 9.11
CA ASP A 116 0.47 -0.81 8.95
C ASP A 116 0.62 0.61 8.37
N ILE A 117 1.84 1.13 8.52
CA ILE A 117 2.17 2.51 8.11
C ILE A 117 2.11 2.65 6.60
N ASP A 118 2.66 1.71 5.84
CA ASP A 118 2.81 1.84 4.39
C ASP A 118 1.44 1.89 3.71
N ASN A 119 0.57 0.92 4.02
CA ASN A 119 -0.81 0.93 3.51
C ASN A 119 -1.57 2.18 3.95
N THR A 120 -1.37 2.61 5.20
CA THR A 120 -2.05 3.80 5.73
C THR A 120 -1.59 5.07 5.03
N ILE A 121 -0.28 5.27 4.85
CA ILE A 121 0.25 6.48 4.20
C ILE A 121 -0.23 6.56 2.75
N PHE A 122 -0.08 5.49 1.96
CA PHE A 122 -0.46 5.53 0.56
C PHE A 122 -1.97 5.69 0.36
N ALA A 123 -2.80 4.96 1.10
CA ALA A 123 -4.25 5.08 0.98
C ALA A 123 -4.75 6.45 1.45
N TYR A 124 -4.28 6.94 2.60
CA TYR A 124 -4.67 8.25 3.13
C TYR A 124 -4.22 9.40 2.22
N SER A 125 -2.95 9.41 1.77
CA SER A 125 -2.41 10.46 0.91
C SER A 125 -3.20 10.58 -0.38
N PHE A 126 -3.53 9.45 -1.00
CA PHE A 126 -4.36 9.43 -2.20
C PHE A 126 -5.77 9.97 -1.91
N LEU A 127 -6.48 9.46 -0.90
CA LEU A 127 -7.83 9.91 -0.58
C LEU A 127 -7.86 11.40 -0.23
N LYS A 128 -6.85 11.90 0.50
CA LYS A 128 -6.71 13.32 0.81
C LYS A 128 -6.52 14.16 -0.46
N SER A 129 -5.72 13.70 -1.42
CA SER A 129 -5.52 14.40 -2.70
C SER A 129 -6.81 14.48 -3.52
N GLN A 130 -7.74 13.55 -3.31
CA GLN A 130 -9.06 13.52 -3.95
C GLN A 130 -10.14 14.25 -3.13
N SER A 131 -9.75 15.05 -2.12
CA SER A 131 -10.66 15.78 -1.22
C SER A 131 -11.70 14.89 -0.54
N THR A 132 -11.36 13.63 -0.33
CA THR A 132 -12.25 12.66 0.33
C THR A 132 -12.13 12.84 1.85
N ASP A 133 -13.28 12.92 2.53
CA ASP A 133 -13.31 12.97 3.99
C ASP A 133 -12.79 11.64 4.58
N SER A 134 -11.67 11.74 5.31
CA SER A 134 -11.02 10.61 5.97
C SER A 134 -10.33 11.08 7.25
N PRO A 135 -10.48 10.38 8.38
CA PRO A 135 -9.76 10.70 9.60
C PRO A 135 -8.26 10.79 9.33
N ASP A 136 -7.61 11.79 9.89
CA ASP A 136 -6.18 12.01 9.73
C ASP A 136 -5.38 11.05 10.64
N PRO A 137 -4.59 10.11 10.08
CA PRO A 137 -3.80 9.17 10.86
C PRO A 137 -2.46 9.75 11.35
N SER A 138 -2.14 11.01 11.06
CA SER A 138 -0.81 11.59 11.29
C SER A 138 -0.35 11.46 12.73
N GLN A 139 -1.23 11.69 13.70
CA GLN A 139 -0.89 11.55 15.12
C GLN A 139 -0.55 10.11 15.49
N LEU A 140 -1.25 9.13 14.90
CA LEU A 140 -0.98 7.72 15.10
C LEU A 140 0.38 7.32 14.51
N ILE A 141 0.67 7.79 13.30
CA ILE A 141 1.94 7.54 12.63
C ILE A 141 3.09 8.14 13.44
N LEU A 142 2.96 9.39 13.87
CA LEU A 142 3.99 10.09 14.65
C LEU A 142 4.22 9.44 16.02
N ALA A 143 3.18 8.87 16.64
CA ALA A 143 3.31 8.16 17.90
C ALA A 143 3.90 6.74 17.74
N ASN A 144 3.92 6.18 16.53
CA ASN A 144 4.33 4.81 16.25
C ASN A 144 5.84 4.71 15.95
N HIS A 145 6.68 5.18 16.85
CA HIS A 145 8.14 5.14 16.71
C HIS A 145 8.84 4.61 17.97
N ASN A 146 10.08 4.15 17.80
CA ASN A 146 10.94 3.79 18.91
C ASN A 146 11.63 5.02 19.51
N ARG A 147 12.43 4.82 20.59
CA ARG A 147 13.19 5.90 21.27
C ARG A 147 14.15 6.67 20.36
N ASN A 148 14.57 6.06 19.26
CA ASN A 148 15.47 6.66 18.29
C ASN A 148 14.72 7.36 17.14
N GLY A 149 13.39 7.50 17.20
CA GLY A 149 12.56 8.12 16.18
C GLY A 149 12.31 7.25 14.93
N VAL A 150 12.68 5.96 14.97
CA VAL A 150 12.42 5.03 13.86
C VAL A 150 10.98 4.53 13.98
N LEU A 151 10.20 4.71 12.91
CA LEU A 151 8.82 4.24 12.83
C LEU A 151 8.75 2.71 12.81
N TYR A 152 7.76 2.15 13.50
CA TYR A 152 7.42 0.74 13.36
C TYR A 152 6.51 0.54 12.15
N THR A 153 6.68 -0.58 11.46
CA THR A 153 5.84 -0.91 10.29
C THR A 153 4.38 -1.10 10.69
N TRP A 154 4.11 -1.79 11.80
CA TRP A 154 2.76 -2.11 12.24
C TRP A 154 2.31 -1.25 13.42
N PHE A 155 1.03 -0.87 13.39
CA PHE A 155 0.39 -0.27 14.55
C PHE A 155 0.02 -1.35 15.56
N ALA A 156 0.58 -1.27 16.77
CA ALA A 156 0.21 -2.13 17.88
C ALA A 156 -0.84 -1.44 18.75
N PHE A 157 -2.00 -2.08 18.91
CA PHE A 157 -3.08 -1.54 19.73
C PHE A 157 -3.28 -2.39 20.99
N ARG A 158 -3.59 -1.76 22.13
CA ARG A 158 -3.85 -2.45 23.41
C ARG A 158 -5.31 -2.44 23.75
N MET A 159 -5.83 -3.62 24.11
CA MET A 159 -7.14 -3.76 24.76
C MET A 159 -6.97 -4.25 26.19
N GLY A 160 -7.19 -3.38 27.16
CA GLY A 160 -7.06 -3.71 28.58
C GLY A 160 -5.62 -4.07 28.98
N LYS A 161 -5.45 -5.17 29.73
CA LYS A 161 -4.13 -5.67 30.17
C LYS A 161 -3.50 -6.69 29.19
N LYS A 162 -4.20 -7.05 28.12
CA LYS A 162 -3.72 -8.01 27.11
C LYS A 162 -3.43 -7.32 25.81
N TRP A 163 -2.35 -7.70 25.14
CA TRP A 163 -2.06 -7.29 23.77
C TRP A 163 -2.91 -8.12 22.86
N GLN A 164 -3.79 -7.46 22.12
CA GLN A 164 -4.40 -8.03 20.94
C GLN A 164 -3.88 -7.26 19.74
N LEU A 165 -3.40 -7.96 18.73
CA LEU A 165 -3.09 -7.44 17.40
C LEU A 165 -4.40 -7.07 16.68
N SER A 166 -5.34 -6.48 17.37
CA SER A 166 -6.62 -6.05 16.81
C SER A 166 -6.93 -4.63 17.26
N VAL A 167 -6.74 -3.77 16.40
CA VAL A 167 -7.46 -2.58 15.90
C VAL A 167 -8.07 -1.59 16.91
N LEU A 168 -7.95 -1.63 18.23
CA LEU A 168 -8.87 -0.81 19.03
C LEU A 168 -8.27 0.26 19.96
N GLU A 169 -7.05 0.11 20.44
CA GLU A 169 -6.41 1.15 21.28
C GLU A 169 -4.89 1.15 21.09
N ILE A 170 -4.31 2.30 20.87
CA ILE A 170 -2.86 2.47 20.86
C ILE A 170 -2.35 2.48 22.27
N ASP A 171 -1.47 1.56 22.62
CA ASP A 171 -0.67 1.65 23.82
C ASP A 171 0.68 2.33 23.53
N LEU A 172 0.69 3.63 23.71
CA LEU A 172 1.87 4.47 23.50
C LEU A 172 3.06 4.04 24.40
N THR A 173 2.83 3.34 25.51
CA THR A 173 3.90 2.90 26.42
C THR A 173 4.71 1.72 25.85
N ARG A 174 4.19 1.02 24.85
CA ARG A 174 4.86 -0.12 24.19
C ARG A 174 5.45 0.17 22.84
N ILE A 175 5.20 1.34 22.29
CA ILE A 175 5.93 1.83 21.11
C ILE A 175 7.44 1.85 21.40
N GLU A 176 7.82 1.90 22.69
CA GLU A 176 9.21 1.92 23.13
C GLU A 176 9.93 0.57 23.12
N THR A 177 9.24 -0.56 23.01
CA THR A 177 9.88 -1.88 22.96
C THR A 177 9.71 -2.51 21.59
N PRO A 178 10.80 -2.70 20.80
CA PRO A 178 10.70 -3.41 19.54
C PRO A 178 10.15 -4.82 19.83
N ASN A 179 9.01 -5.13 19.30
CA ASN A 179 8.54 -6.52 19.28
C ASN A 179 9.46 -7.27 18.30
N LYS A 180 10.48 -7.93 18.84
CA LYS A 180 11.44 -8.72 18.06
C LYS A 180 10.77 -9.78 17.19
N ASN A 181 9.55 -10.16 17.51
CA ASN A 181 8.77 -11.15 16.75
C ASN A 181 8.01 -10.53 15.56
N ALA A 182 7.83 -9.22 15.53
CA ALA A 182 7.17 -8.56 14.40
C ALA A 182 8.04 -8.53 13.14
N CYS A 183 9.38 -8.47 13.30
CA CYS A 183 10.33 -8.54 12.19
C CYS A 183 10.50 -9.96 11.60
N LEU A 184 10.12 -11.01 12.34
CA LEU A 184 10.31 -12.40 11.88
C LEU A 184 9.17 -12.92 11.00
N LEU A 185 8.06 -12.19 10.90
CA LEU A 185 6.93 -12.54 10.03
C LEU A 185 6.93 -11.77 8.69
N ALA A 186 7.91 -10.90 8.48
CA ALA A 186 8.07 -10.09 7.26
C ALA A 186 9.30 -10.52 6.41
N SER A 187 9.93 -11.63 6.74
CA SER A 187 11.03 -12.23 5.98
C SER A 187 10.60 -13.52 5.32
#